data_1530b0422538cbd9cf8178298bc93a9a
#
_entry.id   1530b0422538cbd9cf8178298bc93a9a
#
_cell.length_a   1.000
_cell.length_b   1.000
_cell.length_c   1.000
_cell.angle_alpha   90.00
_cell.angle_beta   90.00
_cell.angle_gamma   90.00
#
_symmetry.space_group_name_H-M   'P 1'
#
loop_
_entity.id
_entity.type
_entity.pdbx_description
1 polymer ?
#
loop_
_entity_poly.entity_id
_entity_poly.type
_entity_poly.pdbx_seq_one_letter_code
_entity_poly.pdbx_strand_id
1 'polypeptide(L)'
;YLALEDDESRLQRRMFRMFGVEGTSTLHFATSAKMIGSGLDEQLEKFVREHSDTKLIIVDTLQKVREMVSDNYSYSSDYEVIGKLKQFADRHGVCILIVHHTRKQPAGDSFEKISGTTGLSGCADGALIMQKEKRTDGKATLEISGRDQPDQRLYLSKDQERLVWLLD
;
A
#
# COMPACT_ATOMS: atom_id res chain seq x y z
N TYR A 1 5.56 6.22 -6.15
CA TYR A 1 5.30 5.89 -4.76
C TYR A 1 4.89 7.15 -3.98
N LEU A 2 3.64 7.19 -3.51
CA LEU A 2 3.14 8.24 -2.63
C LEU A 2 3.54 7.88 -1.18
N ALA A 3 4.69 8.40 -0.72
CA ALA A 3 5.26 8.14 0.61
C ALA A 3 4.77 9.21 1.61
N LEU A 4 3.48 9.20 1.93
CA LEU A 4 2.78 10.30 2.61
C LEU A 4 3.02 10.37 4.13
N GLU A 5 3.77 9.42 4.67
CA GLU A 5 4.23 9.40 6.07
C GLU A 5 5.75 9.56 6.19
N ASP A 6 6.41 9.87 5.09
CA ASP A 6 7.86 10.03 5.00
C ASP A 6 8.28 11.44 4.58
N ASP A 7 9.56 11.75 4.77
CA ASP A 7 10.22 12.93 4.23
C ASP A 7 11.30 12.52 3.20
N GLU A 8 11.67 13.46 2.33
CA GLU A 8 12.61 13.21 1.24
C GLU A 8 13.98 12.73 1.73
N SER A 9 14.50 13.33 2.82
CA SER A 9 15.79 12.95 3.38
C SER A 9 15.80 11.51 3.91
N ARG A 10 14.68 11.06 4.51
CA ARG A 10 14.54 9.69 4.99
C ARG A 10 14.41 8.71 3.84
N LEU A 11 13.66 9.06 2.79
CA LEU A 11 13.53 8.24 1.59
C LEU A 11 14.89 8.06 0.90
N GLN A 12 15.65 9.14 0.72
CA GLN A 12 16.99 9.09 0.11
C GLN A 12 17.94 8.20 0.92
N ARG A 13 17.99 8.36 2.26
CA ARG A 13 18.81 7.50 3.13
C ARG A 13 18.40 6.03 3.05
N ARG A 14 17.11 5.74 2.96
CA ARG A 14 16.61 4.36 2.77
C ARG A 14 17.01 3.80 1.42
N MET A 15 16.86 4.56 0.34
CA MET A 15 17.29 4.14 -1.00
C MET A 15 18.75 3.76 -1.01
N PHE A 16 19.62 4.61 -0.46
CA PHE A 16 21.05 4.33 -0.37
C PHE A 16 21.33 3.08 0.47
N ARG A 17 20.66 2.92 1.61
CA ARG A 17 20.83 1.76 2.48
C ARG A 17 20.34 0.45 1.88
N MET A 18 19.20 0.49 1.16
CA MET A 18 18.59 -0.71 0.57
C MET A 18 19.30 -1.15 -0.72
N PHE A 19 19.69 -0.20 -1.55
CA PHE A 19 20.10 -0.45 -2.93
C PHE A 19 21.51 0.08 -3.27
N GLY A 20 22.13 0.85 -2.37
CA GLY A 20 23.45 1.48 -2.62
C GLY A 20 23.41 2.64 -3.61
N VAL A 21 22.21 3.16 -3.93
CA VAL A 21 22.01 4.27 -4.88
C VAL A 21 21.10 5.32 -4.26
N GLU A 22 21.27 6.58 -4.65
CA GLU A 22 20.43 7.69 -4.18
C GLU A 22 19.07 7.75 -4.89
N GLY A 23 18.96 7.18 -6.08
CA GLY A 23 17.76 7.14 -6.86
C GLY A 23 17.89 6.32 -8.13
N THR A 24 16.80 6.18 -8.85
CA THR A 24 16.72 5.53 -10.16
C THR A 24 15.68 6.26 -11.02
N SER A 25 15.86 6.22 -12.33
CA SER A 25 14.92 6.85 -13.28
C SER A 25 13.55 6.18 -13.34
N THR A 26 13.41 4.98 -12.77
CA THR A 26 12.17 4.19 -12.79
C THR A 26 11.36 4.26 -11.49
N LEU A 27 11.84 5.00 -10.48
CA LEU A 27 11.16 5.15 -9.20
C LEU A 27 11.02 6.63 -8.84
N HIS A 28 9.79 7.08 -8.78
CA HIS A 28 9.40 8.44 -8.42
C HIS A 28 8.75 8.46 -7.05
N PHE A 29 9.10 9.43 -6.22
CA PHE A 29 8.49 9.64 -4.91
C PHE A 29 7.69 10.93 -4.87
N ALA A 30 6.57 10.91 -4.14
CA ALA A 30 5.88 12.12 -3.72
C ALA A 30 5.56 12.00 -2.22
N THR A 31 5.88 13.03 -1.45
CA THR A 31 5.63 13.09 0.01
C THR A 31 4.32 13.80 0.35
N SER A 32 3.60 14.26 -0.67
CA SER A 32 2.27 14.84 -0.55
C SER A 32 1.37 14.43 -1.71
N ALA A 33 0.08 14.32 -1.44
CA ALA A 33 -0.94 14.02 -2.43
C ALA A 33 -2.25 14.74 -2.09
N LYS A 34 -3.10 14.91 -3.10
CA LYS A 34 -4.49 15.33 -2.90
C LYS A 34 -5.33 14.16 -2.37
N MET A 35 -6.55 14.46 -1.91
CA MET A 35 -7.48 13.46 -1.40
C MET A 35 -8.22 12.74 -2.53
N ILE A 36 -8.65 11.51 -2.27
CA ILE A 36 -9.53 10.75 -3.17
C ILE A 36 -10.86 11.49 -3.27
N GLY A 37 -11.30 11.79 -4.51
CA GLY A 37 -12.50 12.58 -4.77
C GLY A 37 -12.28 14.10 -4.74
N SER A 38 -11.07 14.56 -4.39
CA SER A 38 -10.71 15.99 -4.32
C SER A 38 -9.38 16.28 -5.02
N GLY A 39 -9.15 15.65 -6.17
CA GLY A 39 -8.04 15.94 -7.07
C GLY A 39 -6.91 14.93 -7.12
N LEU A 40 -6.99 13.79 -6.39
CA LEU A 40 -6.00 12.73 -6.50
C LEU A 40 -6.03 12.09 -7.89
N ASP A 41 -7.22 11.87 -8.44
CA ASP A 41 -7.39 11.25 -9.75
C ASP A 41 -6.68 12.08 -10.83
N GLU A 42 -6.87 13.40 -10.85
CA GLU A 42 -6.21 14.30 -11.79
C GLU A 42 -4.70 14.34 -11.58
N GLN A 43 -4.24 14.25 -10.33
CA GLN A 43 -2.81 14.18 -10.00
C GLN A 43 -2.19 12.90 -10.56
N LEU A 44 -2.83 11.76 -10.37
CA LEU A 44 -2.39 10.47 -10.89
C LEU A 44 -2.48 10.40 -12.43
N GLU A 45 -3.55 10.92 -13.03
CA GLU A 45 -3.69 11.00 -14.50
C GLU A 45 -2.59 11.83 -15.16
N LYS A 46 -2.26 12.98 -14.55
CA LYS A 46 -1.14 13.78 -15.01
C LYS A 46 0.16 13.00 -14.97
N PHE A 47 0.43 12.32 -13.86
CA PHE A 47 1.64 11.52 -13.69
C PHE A 47 1.74 10.40 -14.72
N VAL A 48 0.69 9.58 -14.89
CA VAL A 48 0.69 8.45 -15.84
C VAL A 48 0.81 8.93 -17.29
N ARG A 49 0.27 10.10 -17.62
CA ARG A 49 0.44 10.71 -18.95
C ARG A 49 1.87 11.16 -19.21
N GLU A 50 2.55 11.72 -18.19
CA GLU A 50 3.95 12.16 -18.27
C GLU A 50 4.93 10.97 -18.21
N HIS A 51 4.52 9.86 -17.61
CA HIS A 51 5.29 8.63 -17.43
C HIS A 51 4.48 7.42 -17.93
N SER A 52 4.33 7.31 -19.26
CA SER A 52 3.47 6.30 -19.89
C SER A 52 3.91 4.84 -19.69
N ASP A 53 5.11 4.63 -19.20
CA ASP A 53 5.67 3.33 -18.81
C ASP A 53 5.35 2.91 -17.36
N THR A 54 4.56 3.72 -16.62
CA THR A 54 4.12 3.41 -15.27
C THR A 54 3.41 2.06 -15.19
N LYS A 55 3.85 1.19 -14.26
CA LYS A 55 3.26 -0.13 -14.03
C LYS A 55 2.68 -0.28 -12.62
N LEU A 56 3.23 0.45 -11.66
CA LEU A 56 2.86 0.33 -10.25
C LEU A 56 2.75 1.72 -9.62
N ILE A 57 1.65 1.95 -8.93
CA ILE A 57 1.44 3.11 -8.05
C ILE A 57 1.27 2.57 -6.63
N ILE A 58 2.09 3.06 -5.69
CA ILE A 58 2.00 2.70 -4.27
C ILE A 58 1.43 3.88 -3.51
N VAL A 59 0.40 3.66 -2.70
CA VAL A 59 -0.22 4.67 -1.82
C VAL A 59 0.06 4.29 -0.36
N ASP A 60 0.94 5.00 0.30
CA ASP A 60 1.38 4.74 1.67
C ASP A 60 1.18 6.00 2.55
N THR A 61 0.08 6.09 3.26
CA THR A 61 -0.97 5.10 3.48
C THR A 61 -2.32 5.60 2.97
N LEU A 62 -3.30 4.68 2.83
CA LEU A 62 -4.69 5.01 2.46
C LEU A 62 -5.27 6.13 3.34
N GLN A 63 -4.96 6.11 4.63
CA GLN A 63 -5.44 7.10 5.61
C GLN A 63 -5.08 8.54 5.23
N LYS A 64 -3.97 8.74 4.52
CA LYS A 64 -3.46 10.07 4.14
C LYS A 64 -4.15 10.67 2.91
N VAL A 65 -4.81 9.86 2.11
CA VAL A 65 -5.53 10.31 0.89
C VAL A 65 -7.04 10.18 1.01
N ARG A 66 -7.52 9.65 2.13
CA ARG A 66 -8.95 9.48 2.40
C ARG A 66 -9.53 10.75 3.02
N GLU A 67 -10.62 11.30 2.44
CA GLU A 67 -11.36 12.37 3.08
C GLU A 67 -11.98 11.90 4.41
N MET A 68 -11.76 12.67 5.45
CA MET A 68 -12.42 12.48 6.74
C MET A 68 -13.84 13.07 6.67
N VAL A 69 -14.74 12.36 6.03
CA VAL A 69 -16.17 12.71 6.08
C VAL A 69 -16.77 12.08 7.34
N SER A 70 -16.82 12.83 8.42
CA SER A 70 -17.41 12.49 9.72
C SER A 70 -17.03 11.11 10.29
N ASP A 71 -17.18 10.90 11.60
CA ASP A 71 -16.77 9.71 12.39
C ASP A 71 -17.39 8.35 11.98
N ASN A 72 -18.11 8.28 10.88
CA ASN A 72 -18.73 7.05 10.40
C ASN A 72 -17.95 6.43 9.23
N TYR A 73 -16.98 5.59 9.56
CA TYR A 73 -16.45 4.60 8.62
C TYR A 73 -17.55 3.61 8.26
N SER A 74 -18.23 3.80 7.14
CA SER A 74 -19.23 2.86 6.65
C SER A 74 -18.65 1.92 5.60
N TYR A 75 -19.20 0.72 5.50
CA TYR A 75 -18.86 -0.24 4.43
C TYR A 75 -18.95 0.38 3.04
N SER A 76 -20.02 1.16 2.77
CA SER A 76 -20.22 1.83 1.49
C SER A 76 -19.13 2.85 1.16
N SER A 77 -18.68 3.60 2.16
CA SER A 77 -17.58 4.56 1.99
C SER A 77 -16.25 3.88 1.67
N ASP A 78 -15.91 2.79 2.35
CA ASP A 78 -14.70 2.02 2.09
C ASP A 78 -14.73 1.39 0.69
N TYR A 79 -15.86 0.80 0.33
CA TYR A 79 -16.07 0.20 -0.98
C TYR A 79 -15.96 1.24 -2.11
N GLU A 80 -16.53 2.41 -1.95
CA GLU A 80 -16.47 3.49 -2.93
C GLU A 80 -15.05 4.02 -3.14
N VAL A 81 -14.30 4.23 -2.05
CA VAL A 81 -12.91 4.71 -2.09
C VAL A 81 -12.01 3.75 -2.86
N ILE A 82 -12.06 2.45 -2.55
CA ILE A 82 -11.26 1.44 -3.26
C ILE A 82 -11.77 1.26 -4.69
N GLY A 83 -13.09 1.33 -4.92
CA GLY A 83 -13.69 1.25 -6.23
C GLY A 83 -13.18 2.33 -7.20
N LYS A 84 -13.01 3.57 -6.73
CA LYS A 84 -12.42 4.66 -7.54
C LYS A 84 -10.98 4.36 -7.94
N LEU A 85 -10.15 3.90 -6.99
CA LEU A 85 -8.76 3.54 -7.27
C LEU A 85 -8.67 2.33 -8.23
N LYS A 86 -9.55 1.33 -8.06
CA LYS A 86 -9.61 0.20 -8.99
C LYS A 86 -10.00 0.65 -10.39
N GLN A 87 -11.03 1.47 -10.55
CA GLN A 87 -11.42 2.02 -11.87
C GLN A 87 -10.28 2.79 -12.53
N PHE A 88 -9.50 3.53 -11.75
CA PHE A 88 -8.31 4.20 -12.26
C PHE A 88 -7.27 3.18 -12.74
N ALA A 89 -6.97 2.16 -11.94
CA ALA A 89 -6.02 1.11 -12.26
C ALA A 89 -6.39 0.39 -13.56
N ASP A 90 -7.66 -0.01 -13.68
CA ASP A 90 -8.20 -0.71 -14.87
C ASP A 90 -8.13 0.18 -16.13
N ARG A 91 -8.49 1.47 -16.01
CA ARG A 91 -8.47 2.43 -17.12
C ARG A 91 -7.06 2.65 -17.67
N HIS A 92 -6.07 2.70 -16.81
CA HIS A 92 -4.69 3.03 -17.19
C HIS A 92 -3.77 1.80 -17.33
N GLY A 93 -4.27 0.60 -17.05
CA GLY A 93 -3.48 -0.63 -17.11
C GLY A 93 -2.31 -0.64 -16.12
N VAL A 94 -2.50 -0.07 -14.92
CA VAL A 94 -1.52 -0.01 -13.84
C VAL A 94 -1.97 -0.81 -12.64
N CYS A 95 -1.02 -1.30 -11.85
CA CYS A 95 -1.31 -1.87 -10.53
C CYS A 95 -1.32 -0.74 -9.48
N ILE A 96 -2.31 -0.72 -8.58
CA ILE A 96 -2.29 0.15 -7.41
C ILE A 96 -2.13 -0.71 -6.15
N LEU A 97 -1.02 -0.51 -5.43
CA LEU A 97 -0.76 -1.13 -4.14
C LEU A 97 -1.10 -0.12 -3.02
N ILE A 98 -2.07 -0.47 -2.20
CA ILE A 98 -2.52 0.36 -1.09
C ILE A 98 -1.95 -0.19 0.21
N VAL A 99 -1.17 0.63 0.91
CA VAL A 99 -0.69 0.31 2.26
C VAL A 99 -1.72 0.78 3.28
N HIS A 100 -2.08 -0.13 4.19
CA HIS A 100 -3.07 0.15 5.23
C HIS A 100 -2.70 -0.55 6.54
N HIS A 101 -3.10 0.03 7.67
CA HIS A 101 -2.83 -0.55 8.98
C HIS A 101 -3.81 -1.67 9.33
N THR A 102 -3.34 -2.67 10.06
CA THR A 102 -4.18 -3.70 10.64
C THR A 102 -4.69 -3.29 12.02
N ARG A 103 -5.87 -3.81 12.41
CA ARG A 103 -6.40 -3.66 13.78
C ARG A 103 -5.56 -4.47 14.77
N LYS A 104 -5.43 -3.97 16.01
CA LYS A 104 -4.73 -4.68 17.08
C LYS A 104 -5.55 -5.79 17.73
N GLN A 105 -6.81 -5.97 17.37
CA GLN A 105 -7.69 -6.97 17.96
C GLN A 105 -7.33 -8.37 17.45
N PRO A 106 -7.40 -9.40 18.34
CA PRO A 106 -7.32 -10.79 17.91
C PRO A 106 -8.46 -11.09 16.93
N ALA A 107 -8.17 -11.76 15.84
CA ALA A 107 -9.14 -12.26 14.88
C ALA A 107 -8.78 -13.70 14.53
N GLY A 108 -9.78 -14.52 14.23
CA GLY A 108 -9.60 -15.91 13.81
C GLY A 108 -8.92 -16.00 12.44
N ASP A 109 -9.25 -15.05 11.56
CA ASP A 109 -8.64 -14.89 10.25
C ASP A 109 -7.78 -13.61 10.21
N SER A 110 -6.58 -13.70 9.65
CA SER A 110 -5.68 -12.57 9.50
C SER A 110 -6.29 -11.44 8.66
N PHE A 111 -7.09 -11.77 7.65
CA PHE A 111 -7.72 -10.80 6.76
C PHE A 111 -8.82 -9.98 7.47
N GLU A 112 -9.43 -10.48 8.51
CA GLU A 112 -10.35 -9.73 9.38
C GLU A 112 -9.65 -8.60 10.16
N LYS A 113 -8.31 -8.65 10.26
CA LYS A 113 -7.50 -7.61 10.91
C LYS A 113 -7.31 -6.35 10.05
N ILE A 114 -7.68 -6.38 8.77
CA ILE A 114 -7.61 -5.18 7.94
C ILE A 114 -8.46 -4.10 8.59
N SER A 115 -7.85 -2.96 8.90
CA SER A 115 -8.53 -1.84 9.54
C SER A 115 -9.58 -1.24 8.59
N GLY A 116 -10.76 -0.92 9.11
CA GLY A 116 -11.89 -0.47 8.28
C GLY A 116 -13.00 -1.52 8.26
N THR A 117 -13.69 -1.61 7.16
CA THR A 117 -14.76 -2.58 6.94
C THR A 117 -14.30 -3.66 5.94
N THR A 118 -15.07 -4.73 5.82
CA THR A 118 -14.89 -5.74 4.77
C THR A 118 -15.03 -5.15 3.35
N GLY A 119 -15.51 -3.92 3.22
CA GLY A 119 -15.55 -3.18 1.95
C GLY A 119 -14.18 -2.93 1.34
N LEU A 120 -13.13 -2.77 2.15
CA LEU A 120 -11.76 -2.59 1.64
C LEU A 120 -11.24 -3.85 0.94
N SER A 121 -11.37 -5.01 1.57
CA SER A 121 -10.92 -6.28 1.00
C SER A 121 -11.84 -6.78 -0.12
N GLY A 122 -13.14 -6.46 -0.06
CA GLY A 122 -14.13 -6.91 -1.04
C GLY A 122 -13.94 -6.34 -2.46
N CYS A 123 -13.34 -5.16 -2.59
CA CYS A 123 -13.05 -4.51 -3.89
C CYS A 123 -11.65 -4.83 -4.43
N ALA A 124 -10.71 -5.22 -3.59
CA ALA A 124 -9.35 -5.51 -4.00
C ALA A 124 -9.27 -6.84 -4.78
N ASP A 125 -8.38 -6.93 -5.75
CA ASP A 125 -8.10 -8.17 -6.46
C ASP A 125 -7.25 -9.14 -5.63
N GLY A 126 -6.52 -8.63 -4.65
CA GLY A 126 -5.77 -9.41 -3.68
C GLY A 126 -5.40 -8.59 -2.46
N ALA A 127 -5.02 -9.28 -1.40
CA ALA A 127 -4.56 -8.70 -0.16
C ALA A 127 -3.31 -9.42 0.36
N LEU A 128 -2.42 -8.64 0.97
CA LEU A 128 -1.19 -9.12 1.59
C LEU A 128 -1.18 -8.67 3.05
N ILE A 129 -1.14 -9.61 3.98
CA ILE A 129 -1.13 -9.34 5.42
C ILE A 129 0.24 -9.67 5.99
N MET A 130 1.02 -8.64 6.33
CA MET A 130 2.31 -8.81 6.97
C MET A 130 2.18 -8.71 8.49
N GLN A 131 2.64 -9.72 9.20
CA GLN A 131 2.54 -9.79 10.66
C GLN A 131 3.87 -10.17 11.30
N LYS A 132 4.13 -9.57 12.47
CA LYS A 132 5.22 -9.94 13.38
C LYS A 132 4.61 -10.39 14.69
N GLU A 133 5.16 -11.43 15.31
CA GLU A 133 4.72 -11.87 16.64
C GLU A 133 5.10 -10.83 17.69
N LYS A 134 6.34 -10.34 17.65
CA LYS A 134 6.83 -9.28 18.53
C LYS A 134 7.46 -8.16 17.73
N ARG A 135 7.41 -6.96 18.27
CA ARG A 135 7.94 -5.76 17.60
C ARG A 135 9.45 -5.85 17.34
N THR A 136 10.16 -6.55 18.22
CA THR A 136 11.62 -6.76 18.15
C THR A 136 12.04 -7.90 17.25
N ASP A 137 11.09 -8.73 16.78
CA ASP A 137 11.44 -9.91 15.99
C ASP A 137 12.01 -9.51 14.62
N GLY A 138 13.08 -10.18 14.25
CA GLY A 138 13.63 -10.13 12.90
C GLY A 138 12.87 -11.01 11.90
N LYS A 139 11.77 -11.65 12.33
CA LYS A 139 10.94 -12.53 11.50
C LYS A 139 9.54 -11.98 11.34
N ALA A 140 8.91 -12.29 10.20
CA ALA A 140 7.53 -11.97 9.91
C ALA A 140 6.88 -13.07 9.07
N THR A 141 5.56 -13.12 9.08
CA THR A 141 4.78 -13.88 8.11
C THR A 141 4.11 -12.92 7.13
N LEU A 142 4.01 -13.31 5.87
CA LEU A 142 3.24 -12.64 4.84
C LEU A 142 2.19 -13.61 4.33
N GLU A 143 0.94 -13.33 4.64
CA GLU A 143 -0.21 -14.06 4.10
C GLU A 143 -0.74 -13.34 2.86
N ILE A 144 -0.98 -14.09 1.81
CA ILE A 144 -1.40 -13.59 0.51
C ILE A 144 -2.68 -14.30 0.13
N SER A 145 -3.70 -13.54 -0.24
CA SER A 145 -4.94 -14.06 -0.83
C SER A 145 -5.34 -13.20 -2.03
N GLY A 146 -5.88 -13.81 -3.06
CA GLY A 146 -6.27 -13.09 -4.28
C GLY A 146 -7.17 -13.91 -5.18
N ARG A 147 -7.86 -13.23 -6.10
CA ARG A 147 -8.87 -13.86 -6.99
C ARG A 147 -8.26 -14.85 -7.97
N ASP A 148 -7.04 -14.56 -8.45
CA ASP A 148 -6.41 -15.29 -9.55
C ASP A 148 -5.16 -16.07 -9.12
N GLN A 149 -5.00 -16.29 -7.81
CA GLN A 149 -3.87 -17.04 -7.25
C GLN A 149 -4.30 -17.82 -6.00
N PRO A 150 -3.66 -18.97 -5.72
CA PRO A 150 -3.91 -19.69 -4.47
C PRO A 150 -3.44 -18.90 -3.26
N ASP A 151 -4.11 -19.08 -2.14
CA ASP A 151 -3.69 -18.53 -0.86
C ASP A 151 -2.31 -19.07 -0.47
N GLN A 152 -1.47 -18.18 0.04
CA GLN A 152 -0.08 -18.49 0.41
C GLN A 152 0.27 -17.89 1.74
N ARG A 153 1.17 -18.57 2.46
CA ARG A 153 1.84 -18.01 3.64
C ARG A 153 3.35 -18.13 3.45
N LEU A 154 4.01 -17.00 3.45
CA LEU A 154 5.44 -16.88 3.30
C LEU A 154 6.08 -16.51 4.64
N TYR A 155 7.29 -17.02 4.90
CA TYR A 155 8.08 -16.69 6.07
C TYR A 155 9.21 -15.78 5.65
N LEU A 156 9.42 -14.71 6.43
CA LEU A 156 10.35 -13.65 6.08
C LEU A 156 11.31 -13.39 7.21
N SER A 157 12.58 -13.18 6.86
CA SER A 157 13.64 -12.70 7.75
C SER A 157 14.08 -11.29 7.34
N LYS A 158 14.34 -10.44 8.33
CA LYS A 158 14.76 -9.05 8.10
C LYS A 158 16.26 -8.95 8.05
N ASP A 159 16.78 -8.51 6.90
CA ASP A 159 18.15 -8.01 6.79
C ASP A 159 18.24 -6.66 7.53
N GLN A 160 18.96 -6.64 8.65
CA GLN A 160 19.09 -5.48 9.51
C GLN A 160 20.00 -4.39 8.91
N GLU A 161 20.94 -4.77 8.05
CA GLU A 161 21.86 -3.83 7.40
C GLU A 161 21.17 -3.09 6.26
N ARG A 162 20.50 -3.85 5.38
CA ARG A 162 19.81 -3.31 4.21
C ARG A 162 18.38 -2.89 4.48
N LEU A 163 17.79 -3.22 5.62
CA LEU A 163 16.39 -2.96 5.99
C LEU A 163 15.35 -3.59 5.05
N VAL A 164 15.70 -4.66 4.37
CA VAL A 164 14.80 -5.42 3.49
C VAL A 164 14.32 -6.71 4.14
N TRP A 165 13.20 -7.21 3.70
CA TRP A 165 12.69 -8.52 4.07
C TRP A 165 13.10 -9.53 2.99
N LEU A 166 13.64 -10.64 3.43
CA LEU A 166 14.06 -11.76 2.58
C LEU A 166 13.12 -12.94 2.81
N LEU A 167 12.83 -13.68 1.76
CA LEU A 167 12.10 -14.94 1.85
C LEU A 167 13.02 -16.00 2.49
N ASP A 168 12.49 -16.71 3.51
CA ASP A 168 13.21 -17.82 4.18
C ASP A 168 13.19 -19.09 3.32
#